data_73dbe635dd693ef01c5425b10ad8c93f
#
_entry.id   73dbe635dd693ef01c5425b10ad8c93f
#
_cell.length_a   1.000
_cell.length_b   1.000
_cell.length_c   1.000
_cell.angle_alpha   90.00
_cell.angle_beta   90.00
_cell.angle_gamma   90.00
#
_symmetry.space_group_name_H-M   'P 1'
#
loop_
_entity.id
_entity.type
_entity.pdbx_description
1 polymer ?
#
loop_
_entity_poly.entity_id
_entity_poly.type
_entity_poly.pdbx_seq_one_letter_code
_entity_poly.pdbx_strand_id
1 'polypeptide(L)'
;MSDKTCLITGPTSGIGRATAEALARQGFHLVLACRNAERGEALAEVLRAAGGSAEVLEMDLASQQSIRSAAQRFLDSGQPLHLLISNAGVVNLERRETMDGIEENMAVNHLAPFLLTELLRPRLLESPPARIVTVASGAHAFVRGFRADDPEFSRARYRALKVYGHSKLCNILWTRHLAKQLEGTGVTANCLHPGAVATSLGTNNGRIGRLAMAVLRPFFRTAERGARTSVHLATSADVADVSGGYFVDCRIRRPKPWAEDTVAAKALWAWSERMTGQLPLG
;
A
#
# COMPACT_ATOMS: atom_id res chain seq x y z
N MET A 1 10.83 7.62 -24.03
CA MET A 1 10.16 7.77 -22.71
C MET A 1 9.53 6.42 -22.40
N SER A 2 9.52 6.01 -21.15
CA SER A 2 8.87 4.74 -20.78
C SER A 2 7.34 4.94 -20.87
N ASP A 3 6.65 4.14 -21.70
CA ASP A 3 5.17 4.18 -21.80
C ASP A 3 4.50 3.48 -20.60
N LYS A 4 5.21 3.36 -19.48
CA LYS A 4 4.73 2.63 -18.29
C LYS A 4 4.00 3.55 -17.33
N THR A 5 2.78 3.18 -16.99
CA THR A 5 1.94 3.88 -16.01
C THR A 5 2.07 3.24 -14.63
N CYS A 6 2.26 4.09 -13.62
CA CYS A 6 2.27 3.73 -12.20
C CYS A 6 1.19 4.47 -11.44
N LEU A 7 0.28 3.75 -10.80
CA LEU A 7 -0.63 4.30 -9.80
C LEU A 7 -0.03 4.09 -8.41
N ILE A 8 0.16 5.20 -7.67
CA ILE A 8 0.72 5.17 -6.32
C ILE A 8 -0.20 5.85 -5.31
N THR A 9 -0.48 5.18 -4.19
CA THR A 9 -1.27 5.74 -3.10
C THR A 9 -0.40 6.47 -2.06
N GLY A 10 -0.90 7.61 -1.55
CA GLY A 10 -0.21 8.43 -0.55
C GLY A 10 1.11 9.05 -1.05
N PRO A 11 1.16 9.62 -2.27
CA PRO A 11 2.39 10.14 -2.86
C PRO A 11 2.82 11.50 -2.32
N THR A 12 1.98 12.20 -1.55
CA THR A 12 2.17 13.62 -1.21
C THR A 12 3.18 13.86 -0.08
N SER A 13 3.71 12.83 0.56
CA SER A 13 4.68 12.95 1.65
C SER A 13 5.54 11.70 1.85
N GLY A 14 6.66 11.84 2.57
CA GLY A 14 7.48 10.75 3.06
C GLY A 14 7.94 9.77 1.97
N ILE A 15 7.82 8.46 2.26
CA ILE A 15 8.23 7.38 1.36
C ILE A 15 7.51 7.47 0.00
N GLY A 16 6.20 7.74 0.01
CA GLY A 16 5.41 7.83 -1.21
C GLY A 16 5.90 8.93 -2.15
N ARG A 17 6.23 10.10 -1.61
CA ARG A 17 6.78 11.22 -2.38
C ARG A 17 8.14 10.86 -2.97
N ALA A 18 9.05 10.36 -2.16
CA ALA A 18 10.38 9.95 -2.62
C ALA A 18 10.30 8.81 -3.66
N THR A 19 9.34 7.89 -3.54
CA THR A 19 9.08 6.84 -4.52
C THR A 19 8.57 7.43 -5.84
N ALA A 20 7.57 8.34 -5.79
CA ALA A 20 7.01 9.01 -6.96
C ALA A 20 8.09 9.80 -7.72
N GLU A 21 8.88 10.60 -7.01
CA GLU A 21 10.00 11.37 -7.59
C GLU A 21 11.05 10.46 -8.26
N ALA A 22 11.37 9.31 -7.64
CA ALA A 22 12.33 8.36 -8.21
C ALA A 22 11.80 7.67 -9.47
N LEU A 23 10.51 7.33 -9.51
CA LEU A 23 9.87 6.70 -10.68
C LEU A 23 9.66 7.71 -11.82
N ALA A 24 9.33 8.97 -11.52
CA ALA A 24 9.23 10.02 -12.53
C ALA A 24 10.56 10.21 -13.26
N ARG A 25 11.70 10.22 -12.53
CA ARG A 25 13.04 10.28 -13.14
C ARG A 25 13.38 9.08 -14.02
N GLN A 26 12.67 7.93 -13.84
CA GLN A 26 12.81 6.74 -14.68
C GLN A 26 11.81 6.71 -15.83
N GLY A 27 11.06 7.81 -16.05
CA GLY A 27 10.15 7.99 -17.18
C GLY A 27 8.77 7.37 -17.01
N PHE A 28 8.37 6.95 -15.78
CA PHE A 28 7.00 6.51 -15.57
C PHE A 28 6.01 7.67 -15.67
N HIS A 29 4.86 7.43 -16.30
CA HIS A 29 3.68 8.25 -16.09
C HIS A 29 3.09 7.92 -14.72
N LEU A 30 2.91 8.93 -13.87
CA LEU A 30 2.47 8.76 -12.49
C LEU A 30 1.02 9.19 -12.29
N VAL A 31 0.18 8.28 -11.82
CA VAL A 31 -1.16 8.56 -11.31
C VAL A 31 -1.08 8.67 -9.79
N LEU A 32 -1.15 9.91 -9.30
CA LEU A 32 -0.95 10.28 -7.89
C LEU A 32 -2.26 10.16 -7.12
N ALA A 33 -2.52 8.98 -6.55
CA ALA A 33 -3.76 8.72 -5.80
C ALA A 33 -3.65 9.29 -4.38
N CYS A 34 -4.40 10.36 -4.08
CA CYS A 34 -4.35 11.05 -2.80
C CYS A 34 -5.68 11.73 -2.45
N ARG A 35 -5.93 11.89 -1.13
CA ARG A 35 -7.15 12.52 -0.61
C ARG A 35 -7.20 14.04 -0.82
N ASN A 36 -6.06 14.69 -0.74
CA ASN A 36 -5.98 16.15 -0.92
C ASN A 36 -5.46 16.43 -2.33
N ALA A 37 -6.38 16.81 -3.22
CA ALA A 37 -6.10 17.08 -4.63
C ALA A 37 -5.11 18.25 -4.82
N GLU A 38 -5.20 19.31 -4.01
CA GLU A 38 -4.31 20.47 -4.08
C GLU A 38 -2.84 20.06 -3.80
N ARG A 39 -2.61 19.27 -2.76
CA ARG A 39 -1.27 18.72 -2.46
C ARG A 39 -0.79 17.74 -3.51
N GLY A 40 -1.71 16.99 -4.11
CA GLY A 40 -1.44 16.13 -5.25
C GLY A 40 -0.96 16.92 -6.45
N GLU A 41 -1.68 18.00 -6.79
CA GLU A 41 -1.36 18.85 -7.93
C GLU A 41 -0.03 19.59 -7.74
N ALA A 42 0.22 20.14 -6.55
CA ALA A 42 1.52 20.73 -6.23
C ALA A 42 2.71 19.76 -6.43
N LEU A 43 2.52 18.46 -6.14
CA LEU A 43 3.53 17.45 -6.46
C LEU A 43 3.59 17.18 -7.96
N ALA A 44 2.46 17.05 -8.63
CA ALA A 44 2.42 16.80 -10.08
C ALA A 44 3.13 17.92 -10.87
N GLU A 45 2.93 19.18 -10.48
CA GLU A 45 3.62 20.34 -11.05
C GLU A 45 5.16 20.22 -10.89
N VAL A 46 5.63 19.86 -9.69
CA VAL A 46 7.07 19.63 -9.43
C VAL A 46 7.62 18.52 -10.32
N LEU A 47 6.89 17.44 -10.48
CA LEU A 47 7.32 16.31 -11.31
C LEU A 47 7.33 16.68 -12.80
N ARG A 48 6.33 17.41 -13.29
CA ARG A 48 6.24 17.88 -14.68
C ARG A 48 7.35 18.91 -14.98
N ALA A 49 7.61 19.84 -14.06
CA ALA A 49 8.69 20.81 -14.19
C ALA A 49 10.09 20.14 -14.25
N ALA A 50 10.23 18.96 -13.65
CA ALA A 50 11.44 18.14 -13.75
C ALA A 50 11.49 17.25 -15.01
N GLY A 51 10.57 17.42 -15.97
CA GLY A 51 10.49 16.66 -17.21
C GLY A 51 9.75 15.32 -17.10
N GLY A 52 9.10 15.04 -15.97
CA GLY A 52 8.28 13.86 -15.75
C GLY A 52 6.84 14.02 -16.26
N SER A 53 6.05 12.95 -16.15
CA SER A 53 4.63 12.93 -16.47
C SER A 53 3.83 12.50 -15.24
N ALA A 54 2.86 13.31 -14.83
CA ALA A 54 2.04 13.03 -13.65
C ALA A 54 0.65 13.65 -13.75
N GLU A 55 -0.33 12.95 -13.18
CA GLU A 55 -1.71 13.42 -12.98
C GLU A 55 -2.20 13.05 -11.59
N VAL A 56 -3.24 13.72 -11.13
CA VAL A 56 -3.83 13.50 -9.80
C VAL A 56 -5.12 12.68 -9.94
N LEU A 57 -5.22 11.66 -9.12
CA LEU A 57 -6.44 10.88 -8.92
C LEU A 57 -6.91 11.09 -7.48
N GLU A 58 -7.92 11.93 -7.30
CA GLU A 58 -8.49 12.14 -5.97
C GLU A 58 -9.13 10.86 -5.45
N MET A 59 -8.67 10.39 -4.26
CA MET A 59 -9.11 9.15 -3.65
C MET A 59 -8.88 9.19 -2.13
N ASP A 60 -9.95 8.98 -1.36
CA ASP A 60 -9.85 8.76 0.09
C ASP A 60 -9.91 7.27 0.39
N LEU A 61 -8.82 6.73 0.94
CA LEU A 61 -8.71 5.32 1.32
C LEU A 61 -9.55 4.94 2.55
N ALA A 62 -10.10 5.93 3.27
CA ALA A 62 -11.04 5.70 4.36
C ALA A 62 -12.50 5.56 3.88
N SER A 63 -12.75 5.63 2.56
CA SER A 63 -14.07 5.50 1.95
C SER A 63 -14.04 4.51 0.78
N GLN A 64 -14.75 3.41 0.92
CA GLN A 64 -14.87 2.42 -0.17
C GLN A 64 -15.53 3.01 -1.42
N GLN A 65 -16.50 3.90 -1.23
CA GLN A 65 -17.14 4.60 -2.35
C GLN A 65 -16.14 5.48 -3.12
N SER A 66 -15.27 6.21 -2.40
CA SER A 66 -14.22 7.02 -3.03
C SER A 66 -13.22 6.15 -3.81
N ILE A 67 -12.83 5.00 -3.26
CA ILE A 67 -11.94 4.04 -3.94
C ILE A 67 -12.60 3.52 -5.23
N ARG A 68 -13.88 3.12 -5.17
CA ARG A 68 -14.62 2.63 -6.36
C ARG A 68 -14.71 3.70 -7.44
N SER A 69 -15.08 4.92 -7.06
CA SER A 69 -15.19 6.04 -7.99
C SER A 69 -13.84 6.39 -8.63
N ALA A 70 -12.76 6.36 -7.85
CA ALA A 70 -11.42 6.60 -8.37
C ALA A 70 -10.95 5.48 -9.30
N ALA A 71 -11.15 4.22 -8.92
CA ALA A 71 -10.82 3.07 -9.77
C ALA A 71 -11.59 3.13 -11.11
N GLN A 72 -12.89 3.46 -11.08
CA GLN A 72 -13.69 3.59 -12.27
C GLN A 72 -13.15 4.71 -13.20
N ARG A 73 -12.85 5.90 -12.65
CA ARG A 73 -12.25 6.99 -13.44
C ARG A 73 -10.93 6.57 -14.09
N PHE A 74 -10.08 5.81 -13.36
CA PHE A 74 -8.86 5.28 -13.94
C PHE A 74 -9.13 4.28 -15.07
N LEU A 75 -10.08 3.36 -14.89
CA LEU A 75 -10.47 2.40 -15.92
C LEU A 75 -11.03 3.08 -17.17
N ASP A 76 -11.88 4.10 -16.99
CA ASP A 76 -12.50 4.87 -18.08
C ASP A 76 -11.47 5.69 -18.88
N SER A 77 -10.32 6.04 -18.26
CA SER A 77 -9.24 6.72 -18.99
C SER A 77 -8.59 5.86 -20.09
N GLY A 78 -8.81 4.56 -20.08
CA GLY A 78 -8.20 3.62 -21.02
C GLY A 78 -6.70 3.40 -20.83
N GLN A 79 -6.06 4.06 -19.87
CA GLN A 79 -4.62 3.95 -19.63
C GLN A 79 -4.21 2.54 -19.20
N PRO A 80 -3.04 2.04 -19.65
CA PRO A 80 -2.48 0.79 -19.13
C PRO A 80 -2.03 0.95 -17.66
N LEU A 81 -1.95 -0.14 -16.91
CA LEU A 81 -1.45 -0.13 -15.53
C LEU A 81 -0.32 -1.15 -15.37
N HIS A 82 0.91 -0.69 -15.43
CA HIS A 82 2.09 -1.53 -15.33
C HIS A 82 2.61 -1.67 -13.88
N LEU A 83 2.23 -0.73 -13.00
CA LEU A 83 2.70 -0.69 -11.63
C LEU A 83 1.63 -0.12 -10.69
N LEU A 84 1.22 -0.91 -9.70
CA LEU A 84 0.34 -0.48 -8.62
C LEU A 84 1.14 -0.48 -7.31
N ILE A 85 1.29 0.70 -6.67
CA ILE A 85 1.99 0.84 -5.40
C ILE A 85 1.01 1.22 -4.29
N SER A 86 0.70 0.27 -3.43
CA SER A 86 -0.04 0.47 -2.19
C SER A 86 0.92 0.94 -1.10
N ASN A 87 1.15 2.26 -1.04
CA ASN A 87 2.11 2.87 -0.12
C ASN A 87 1.44 3.59 1.07
N ALA A 88 0.27 4.16 0.89
CA ALA A 88 -0.44 4.87 1.96
C ALA A 88 -0.67 4.00 3.21
N GLY A 89 -0.72 4.65 4.36
CA GLY A 89 -1.02 3.99 5.61
C GLY A 89 -1.19 4.96 6.77
N VAL A 90 -1.88 4.51 7.81
CA VAL A 90 -2.13 5.27 9.04
C VAL A 90 -1.74 4.46 10.27
N VAL A 91 -1.47 5.16 11.36
CA VAL A 91 -1.33 4.60 12.72
C VAL A 91 -2.17 5.45 13.66
N ASN A 92 -3.20 4.89 14.24
CA ASN A 92 -4.06 5.57 15.20
C ASN A 92 -3.74 5.10 16.61
N LEU A 93 -3.58 6.06 17.53
CA LEU A 93 -3.34 5.78 18.95
C LEU A 93 -4.61 5.30 19.66
N GLU A 94 -5.78 5.70 19.14
CA GLU A 94 -7.11 5.33 19.62
C GLU A 94 -7.90 4.70 18.49
N ARG A 95 -8.88 3.87 18.85
CA ARG A 95 -9.79 3.26 17.87
C ARG A 95 -10.65 4.35 17.21
N ARG A 96 -10.61 4.38 15.90
CA ARG A 96 -11.46 5.24 15.05
C ARG A 96 -12.11 4.35 14.00
N GLU A 97 -13.31 4.72 13.62
CA GLU A 97 -14.04 4.09 12.52
C GLU A 97 -14.13 5.02 11.33
N THR A 98 -14.11 4.42 10.15
CA THR A 98 -14.40 5.14 8.90
C THR A 98 -15.90 5.36 8.74
N MET A 99 -16.32 6.08 7.70
CA MET A 99 -17.74 6.23 7.33
C MET A 99 -18.40 4.87 6.97
N ASP A 100 -17.60 3.89 6.58
CA ASP A 100 -18.05 2.52 6.29
C ASP A 100 -18.18 1.68 7.57
N GLY A 101 -17.97 2.25 8.77
CA GLY A 101 -18.06 1.56 10.06
C GLY A 101 -16.90 0.60 10.35
N ILE A 102 -15.76 0.75 9.65
CA ILE A 102 -14.60 -0.15 9.75
C ILE A 102 -13.48 0.53 10.55
N GLU A 103 -12.74 -0.24 11.36
CA GLU A 103 -11.57 0.29 12.07
C GLU A 103 -10.53 0.87 11.08
N GLU A 104 -10.11 2.11 11.31
CA GLU A 104 -9.42 2.93 10.30
C GLU A 104 -8.04 2.37 9.89
N ASN A 105 -7.28 1.71 10.79
CA ASN A 105 -6.03 1.06 10.36
C ASN A 105 -6.32 -0.15 9.45
N MET A 106 -7.36 -0.93 9.73
CA MET A 106 -7.74 -2.05 8.87
C MET A 106 -8.31 -1.56 7.55
N ALA A 107 -9.16 -0.53 7.59
CA ALA A 107 -9.73 0.07 6.39
C ALA A 107 -8.65 0.61 5.45
N VAL A 108 -7.81 1.53 5.94
CA VAL A 108 -6.84 2.27 5.11
C VAL A 108 -5.62 1.41 4.76
N ASN A 109 -5.09 0.63 5.72
CA ASN A 109 -3.83 -0.09 5.49
C ASN A 109 -4.00 -1.41 4.75
N HIS A 110 -5.21 -2.04 4.84
CA HIS A 110 -5.43 -3.36 4.27
C HIS A 110 -6.62 -3.43 3.31
N LEU A 111 -7.84 -3.06 3.73
CA LEU A 111 -9.03 -3.21 2.89
C LEU A 111 -9.00 -2.28 1.67
N ALA A 112 -8.47 -1.07 1.81
CA ALA A 112 -8.33 -0.15 0.70
C ALA A 112 -7.36 -0.65 -0.38
N PRO A 113 -6.12 -1.12 -0.06
CA PRO A 113 -5.26 -1.78 -1.02
C PRO A 113 -5.89 -3.03 -1.66
N PHE A 114 -6.58 -3.85 -0.86
CA PHE A 114 -7.29 -5.02 -1.36
C PHE A 114 -8.34 -4.62 -2.39
N LEU A 115 -9.28 -3.74 -2.01
CA LEU A 115 -10.36 -3.28 -2.88
C LEU A 115 -9.83 -2.63 -4.17
N LEU A 116 -8.87 -1.70 -4.03
CA LEU A 116 -8.28 -1.02 -5.18
C LEU A 116 -7.62 -2.01 -6.14
N THR A 117 -6.90 -3.00 -5.60
CA THR A 117 -6.24 -4.01 -6.42
C THR A 117 -7.26 -4.87 -7.17
N GLU A 118 -8.32 -5.33 -6.51
CA GLU A 118 -9.35 -6.16 -7.16
C GLU A 118 -10.11 -5.37 -8.23
N LEU A 119 -10.42 -4.10 -8.00
CA LEU A 119 -11.05 -3.22 -9.00
C LEU A 119 -10.16 -2.97 -10.23
N LEU A 120 -8.85 -2.84 -10.03
CA LEU A 120 -7.88 -2.57 -11.09
C LEU A 120 -7.25 -3.85 -11.67
N ARG A 121 -7.58 -5.03 -11.13
CA ARG A 121 -7.02 -6.32 -11.55
C ARG A 121 -7.18 -6.58 -13.05
N PRO A 122 -8.35 -6.32 -13.68
CA PRO A 122 -8.50 -6.51 -15.14
C PRO A 122 -7.45 -5.68 -15.92
N ARG A 123 -7.25 -4.41 -15.55
CA ARG A 123 -6.30 -3.53 -16.23
C ARG A 123 -4.83 -3.96 -16.00
N LEU A 124 -4.49 -4.51 -14.82
CA LEU A 124 -3.17 -5.10 -14.57
C LEU A 124 -2.94 -6.33 -15.45
N LEU A 125 -3.95 -7.18 -15.61
CA LEU A 125 -3.89 -8.38 -16.45
C LEU A 125 -3.80 -8.07 -17.96
N GLU A 126 -4.31 -6.92 -18.39
CA GLU A 126 -4.21 -6.40 -19.77
C GLU A 126 -2.87 -5.71 -20.05
N SER A 127 -2.04 -5.46 -19.03
CA SER A 127 -0.81 -4.65 -19.14
C SER A 127 0.47 -5.40 -18.75
N PRO A 128 0.67 -6.68 -19.08
CA PRO A 128 1.88 -7.40 -18.72
C PRO A 128 3.11 -6.87 -19.50
N PRO A 129 4.31 -6.91 -18.88
CA PRO A 129 4.56 -7.28 -17.48
C PRO A 129 4.13 -6.19 -16.51
N ALA A 130 3.30 -6.55 -15.51
CA ALA A 130 2.83 -5.62 -14.49
C ALA A 130 3.27 -6.06 -13.08
N ARG A 131 3.35 -5.09 -12.16
CA ARG A 131 3.82 -5.32 -10.79
C ARG A 131 2.92 -4.68 -9.76
N ILE A 132 2.65 -5.40 -8.68
CA ILE A 132 1.95 -4.90 -7.49
C ILE A 132 2.95 -4.85 -6.34
N VAL A 133 3.13 -3.67 -5.74
CA VAL A 133 4.05 -3.42 -4.64
C VAL A 133 3.29 -2.92 -3.43
N THR A 134 3.33 -3.66 -2.32
CA THR A 134 2.61 -3.33 -1.08
C THR A 134 3.57 -2.96 0.02
N VAL A 135 3.41 -1.76 0.59
CA VAL A 135 4.20 -1.32 1.73
C VAL A 135 3.62 -1.90 3.02
N ALA A 136 4.21 -3.02 3.46
CA ALA A 136 3.98 -3.62 4.76
C ALA A 136 4.84 -2.95 5.86
N SER A 137 5.22 -3.68 6.89
CA SER A 137 6.08 -3.17 7.97
C SER A 137 6.72 -4.30 8.77
N GLY A 138 7.85 -4.04 9.42
CA GLY A 138 8.41 -4.87 10.48
C GLY A 138 7.48 -5.01 11.70
N ALA A 139 6.49 -4.13 11.83
CA ALA A 139 5.49 -4.18 12.90
C ALA A 139 4.60 -5.43 12.86
N HIS A 140 4.56 -6.20 11.76
CA HIS A 140 3.89 -7.51 11.71
C HIS A 140 4.42 -8.49 12.76
N ALA A 141 5.62 -8.22 13.31
CA ALA A 141 6.19 -8.99 14.41
C ALA A 141 5.57 -8.69 15.79
N PHE A 142 4.76 -7.63 15.93
CA PHE A 142 4.11 -7.27 17.20
C PHE A 142 2.84 -8.09 17.50
N VAL A 143 2.41 -8.91 16.56
CA VAL A 143 1.29 -9.84 16.68
C VAL A 143 1.78 -11.27 16.41
N ARG A 144 0.94 -12.27 16.67
CA ARG A 144 1.29 -13.69 16.51
C ARG A 144 0.35 -14.46 15.57
N GLY A 145 -0.42 -13.74 14.74
CA GLY A 145 -1.36 -14.33 13.79
C GLY A 145 -2.47 -13.38 13.38
N PHE A 146 -3.22 -13.78 12.38
CA PHE A 146 -4.45 -13.11 11.96
C PHE A 146 -5.58 -13.45 12.95
N ARG A 147 -6.29 -12.44 13.38
CA ARG A 147 -7.44 -12.57 14.29
C ARG A 147 -8.73 -12.73 13.49
N ALA A 148 -9.02 -13.95 13.07
CA ALA A 148 -10.20 -14.21 12.24
C ALA A 148 -11.53 -13.96 12.99
N ASP A 149 -11.53 -14.07 14.32
CA ASP A 149 -12.68 -13.83 15.22
C ASP A 149 -12.94 -12.33 15.50
N ASP A 150 -11.93 -11.48 15.36
CA ASP A 150 -12.00 -10.05 15.67
C ASP A 150 -10.94 -9.26 14.88
N PRO A 151 -11.03 -9.23 13.52
CA PRO A 151 -10.00 -8.59 12.68
C PRO A 151 -9.85 -7.09 12.91
N GLU A 152 -10.92 -6.43 13.36
CA GLU A 152 -11.01 -4.98 13.57
C GLU A 152 -10.79 -4.56 15.04
N PHE A 153 -10.46 -5.50 15.92
CA PHE A 153 -10.30 -5.23 17.36
C PHE A 153 -11.54 -4.55 17.99
N SER A 154 -12.73 -4.96 17.59
CA SER A 154 -13.99 -4.44 18.10
C SER A 154 -14.31 -4.91 19.52
N ARG A 155 -13.85 -6.12 19.87
CA ARG A 155 -14.05 -6.77 21.18
C ARG A 155 -12.83 -6.68 22.08
N ALA A 156 -11.64 -6.67 21.51
CA ALA A 156 -10.40 -6.65 22.25
C ALA A 156 -10.01 -5.21 22.68
N ARG A 157 -9.29 -5.09 23.82
CA ARG A 157 -8.70 -3.81 24.19
C ARG A 157 -7.81 -3.30 23.07
N TYR A 158 -8.11 -2.11 22.57
CA TYR A 158 -7.33 -1.43 21.53
C TYR A 158 -5.91 -1.12 22.01
N ARG A 159 -4.92 -1.56 21.25
CA ARG A 159 -3.50 -1.27 21.46
C ARG A 159 -2.89 -0.87 20.12
N ALA A 160 -2.63 0.42 19.93
CA ALA A 160 -2.23 1.02 18.66
C ALA A 160 -1.18 0.21 17.87
N LEU A 161 -0.07 -0.16 18.50
CA LEU A 161 0.99 -0.92 17.83
C LEU A 161 0.59 -2.35 17.46
N LYS A 162 -0.34 -2.97 18.22
CA LYS A 162 -0.86 -4.30 17.86
C LYS A 162 -1.83 -4.23 16.69
N VAL A 163 -2.74 -3.25 16.70
CA VAL A 163 -3.70 -3.05 15.60
C VAL A 163 -2.96 -2.68 14.31
N TYR A 164 -2.03 -1.74 14.39
CA TYR A 164 -1.16 -1.41 13.26
C TYR A 164 -0.35 -2.62 12.79
N GLY A 165 0.30 -3.34 13.70
CA GLY A 165 1.06 -4.55 13.37
C GLY A 165 0.20 -5.63 12.72
N HIS A 166 -1.06 -5.77 13.16
CA HIS A 166 -2.02 -6.68 12.57
C HIS A 166 -2.40 -6.27 11.13
N SER A 167 -2.69 -4.99 10.87
CA SER A 167 -2.97 -4.51 9.51
C SER A 167 -1.78 -4.75 8.57
N LYS A 168 -0.54 -4.65 9.09
CA LYS A 168 0.67 -4.91 8.30
C LYS A 168 0.98 -6.39 8.13
N LEU A 169 0.56 -7.25 9.07
CA LEU A 169 0.52 -8.70 8.88
C LEU A 169 -0.47 -9.07 7.76
N CYS A 170 -1.67 -8.49 7.78
CA CYS A 170 -2.67 -8.69 6.74
C CYS A 170 -2.12 -8.37 5.33
N ASN A 171 -1.34 -7.30 5.20
CA ASN A 171 -0.71 -6.95 3.92
C ASN A 171 0.26 -8.03 3.43
N ILE A 172 1.04 -8.67 4.31
CA ILE A 172 1.95 -9.76 3.92
C ILE A 172 1.16 -11.01 3.52
N LEU A 173 0.20 -11.42 4.34
CA LEU A 173 -0.66 -12.59 4.08
C LEU A 173 -1.41 -12.43 2.75
N TRP A 174 -2.05 -11.28 2.56
CA TRP A 174 -2.77 -10.94 1.34
C TRP A 174 -1.88 -10.95 0.11
N THR A 175 -0.72 -10.27 0.15
CA THR A 175 0.21 -10.21 -0.99
C THR A 175 0.65 -11.61 -1.41
N ARG A 176 0.95 -12.49 -0.45
CA ARG A 176 1.36 -13.87 -0.73
C ARG A 176 0.24 -14.72 -1.33
N HIS A 177 -0.99 -14.49 -0.89
CA HIS A 177 -2.17 -15.16 -1.46
C HIS A 177 -2.47 -14.65 -2.87
N LEU A 178 -2.45 -13.33 -3.07
CA LEU A 178 -2.63 -12.68 -4.37
C LEU A 178 -1.58 -13.18 -5.38
N ALA A 179 -0.31 -13.27 -4.97
CA ALA A 179 0.77 -13.77 -5.83
C ALA A 179 0.47 -15.16 -6.42
N LYS A 180 -0.14 -16.06 -5.62
CA LYS A 180 -0.55 -17.39 -6.11
C LYS A 180 -1.69 -17.32 -7.12
N GLN A 181 -2.63 -16.40 -6.92
CA GLN A 181 -3.74 -16.21 -7.87
C GLN A 181 -3.28 -15.58 -9.20
N LEU A 182 -2.14 -14.89 -9.19
CA LEU A 182 -1.55 -14.24 -10.36
C LEU A 182 -0.51 -15.10 -11.09
N GLU A 183 -0.28 -16.35 -10.65
CA GLU A 183 0.66 -17.27 -11.32
C GLU A 183 0.30 -17.44 -12.80
N GLY A 184 1.30 -17.31 -13.68
CA GLY A 184 1.15 -17.46 -15.12
C GLY A 184 0.53 -16.27 -15.86
N THR A 185 0.12 -15.18 -15.17
CA THR A 185 -0.54 -14.02 -15.78
C THR A 185 0.42 -12.95 -16.30
N GLY A 186 1.69 -13.01 -15.98
CA GLY A 186 2.65 -11.93 -16.23
C GLY A 186 2.55 -10.77 -15.25
N VAL A 187 1.73 -10.89 -14.19
CA VAL A 187 1.63 -9.91 -13.10
C VAL A 187 2.28 -10.47 -11.82
N THR A 188 3.18 -9.73 -11.20
CA THR A 188 3.81 -10.12 -9.94
C THR A 188 3.32 -9.26 -8.77
N ALA A 189 3.22 -9.85 -7.57
CA ALA A 189 2.83 -9.15 -6.36
C ALA A 189 3.85 -9.39 -5.25
N ASN A 190 4.45 -8.31 -4.72
CA ASN A 190 5.45 -8.37 -3.66
C ASN A 190 5.15 -7.33 -2.57
N CYS A 191 5.61 -7.58 -1.35
CA CYS A 191 5.52 -6.63 -0.26
C CYS A 191 6.88 -6.34 0.36
N LEU A 192 6.95 -5.21 1.09
CA LEU A 192 8.21 -4.76 1.68
C LEU A 192 8.04 -4.14 3.06
N HIS A 193 9.13 -4.12 3.82
CA HIS A 193 9.33 -3.25 4.97
C HIS A 193 10.31 -2.14 4.62
N PRO A 194 9.91 -0.85 4.72
CA PRO A 194 10.77 0.27 4.32
C PRO A 194 11.86 0.62 5.35
N GLY A 195 11.91 -0.09 6.47
CA GLY A 195 12.67 0.30 7.65
C GLY A 195 11.89 1.26 8.57
N ALA A 196 12.49 1.69 9.65
CA ALA A 196 11.94 2.75 10.48
C ALA A 196 12.24 4.11 9.82
N VAL A 197 11.21 4.72 9.22
CA VAL A 197 11.34 5.98 8.46
C VAL A 197 10.60 7.10 9.20
N ALA A 198 11.22 8.27 9.26
CA ALA A 198 10.57 9.48 9.77
C ALA A 198 9.50 9.94 8.77
N THR A 199 8.30 9.41 8.90
CA THR A 199 7.15 9.78 8.07
C THR A 199 6.10 10.50 8.89
N SER A 200 5.12 11.10 8.23
CA SER A 200 3.92 11.66 8.86
C SER A 200 3.00 10.60 9.49
N LEU A 201 3.40 9.33 9.47
CA LEU A 201 2.73 8.23 10.16
C LEU A 201 2.67 8.55 11.67
N GLY A 202 1.47 8.78 12.19
CA GLY A 202 1.29 9.16 13.60
C GLY A 202 1.19 10.67 13.87
N THR A 203 1.45 11.56 12.90
CA THR A 203 1.22 13.00 13.09
C THR A 203 -0.28 13.36 13.19
N ASN A 204 -1.16 12.46 12.76
CA ASN A 204 -2.61 12.57 12.91
C ASN A 204 -3.08 12.43 14.38
N ASN A 205 -2.19 12.09 15.31
CA ASN A 205 -2.47 11.88 16.74
C ASN A 205 -2.27 13.15 17.59
N GLY A 206 -2.46 14.34 17.03
CA GLY A 206 -2.43 15.60 17.75
C GLY A 206 -1.03 16.06 18.18
N ARG A 207 -0.95 16.91 19.24
CA ARG A 207 0.31 17.50 19.71
C ARG A 207 1.27 16.45 20.30
N ILE A 208 0.74 15.46 21.02
CA ILE A 208 1.54 14.40 21.66
C ILE A 208 2.21 13.52 20.60
N GLY A 209 1.48 13.12 19.55
CA GLY A 209 2.04 12.33 18.45
C GLY A 209 3.17 13.09 17.72
N ARG A 210 2.98 14.40 17.47
CA ARG A 210 4.00 15.24 16.84
C ARG A 210 5.27 15.38 17.70
N LEU A 211 5.13 15.57 19.02
CA LEU A 211 6.26 15.69 19.92
C LEU A 211 7.04 14.38 20.02
N ALA A 212 6.35 13.25 20.16
CA ALA A 212 6.99 11.93 20.20
C ALA A 212 7.75 11.64 18.89
N MET A 213 7.18 11.97 17.73
CA MET A 213 7.84 11.82 16.43
C MET A 213 9.04 12.74 16.27
N ALA A 214 9.01 13.97 16.80
CA ALA A 214 10.15 14.90 16.76
C ALA A 214 11.34 14.36 17.56
N VAL A 215 11.12 13.79 18.74
CA VAL A 215 12.17 13.19 19.59
C VAL A 215 12.78 11.94 18.94
N LEU A 216 11.97 11.13 18.24
CA LEU A 216 12.42 9.89 17.61
C LEU A 216 13.04 10.09 16.22
N ARG A 217 12.84 11.28 15.62
CA ARG A 217 13.30 11.60 14.25
C ARG A 217 14.77 11.28 13.96
N PRO A 218 15.74 11.53 14.86
CA PRO A 218 17.15 11.23 14.58
C PRO A 218 17.47 9.75 14.39
N PHE A 219 16.61 8.86 14.90
CA PHE A 219 16.76 7.40 14.80
C PHE A 219 16.09 6.79 13.58
N PHE A 220 15.36 7.61 12.80
CA PHE A 220 14.65 7.15 11.62
C PHE A 220 15.47 7.36 10.35
N ARG A 221 15.26 6.49 9.38
CA ARG A 221 15.79 6.64 8.02
C ARG A 221 15.16 7.83 7.30
N THR A 222 15.85 8.39 6.31
CA THR A 222 15.26 9.38 5.41
C THR A 222 14.18 8.74 4.52
N ALA A 223 13.30 9.58 3.94
CA ALA A 223 12.25 9.13 3.02
C ALA A 223 12.84 8.42 1.79
N GLU A 224 13.94 8.96 1.24
CA GLU A 224 14.65 8.39 0.09
C GLU A 224 15.19 7.00 0.39
N ARG A 225 15.78 6.80 1.58
CA ARG A 225 16.26 5.48 2.00
C ARG A 225 15.11 4.51 2.20
N GLY A 226 13.96 4.99 2.72
CA GLY A 226 12.73 4.20 2.85
C GLY A 226 12.14 3.80 1.50
N ALA A 227 12.22 4.67 0.49
CA ALA A 227 11.70 4.43 -0.85
C ALA A 227 12.53 3.42 -1.66
N ARG A 228 13.81 3.19 -1.34
CA ARG A 228 14.72 2.34 -2.13
C ARG A 228 14.15 0.96 -2.43
N THR A 229 13.53 0.30 -1.46
CA THR A 229 12.98 -1.05 -1.67
C THR A 229 11.71 -1.01 -2.52
N SER A 230 10.87 0.03 -2.39
CA SER A 230 9.71 0.23 -3.27
C SER A 230 10.16 0.43 -4.72
N VAL A 231 11.16 1.29 -4.95
CA VAL A 231 11.72 1.54 -6.28
C VAL A 231 12.39 0.27 -6.84
N HIS A 232 13.16 -0.46 -6.04
CA HIS A 232 13.77 -1.72 -6.45
C HIS A 232 12.72 -2.74 -6.92
N LEU A 233 11.64 -2.95 -6.15
CA LEU A 233 10.56 -3.84 -6.54
C LEU A 233 9.81 -3.37 -7.80
N ALA A 234 9.71 -2.06 -7.97
CA ALA A 234 9.06 -1.45 -9.11
C ALA A 234 9.85 -1.62 -10.41
N THR A 235 11.18 -1.56 -10.36
CA THR A 235 12.00 -1.31 -11.57
C THR A 235 13.13 -2.30 -11.81
N SER A 236 13.65 -3.00 -10.78
CA SER A 236 14.78 -3.92 -10.97
C SER A 236 14.41 -5.12 -11.82
N ALA A 237 15.32 -5.49 -12.73
CA ALA A 237 15.25 -6.73 -13.50
C ALA A 237 15.45 -7.97 -12.60
N ASP A 238 16.22 -7.85 -11.52
CA ASP A 238 16.54 -8.97 -10.61
C ASP A 238 15.32 -9.55 -9.93
N VAL A 239 14.21 -8.82 -9.90
CA VAL A 239 12.95 -9.22 -9.25
C VAL A 239 11.77 -9.25 -10.24
N ALA A 240 12.06 -9.29 -11.54
CA ALA A 240 11.02 -9.26 -12.58
C ALA A 240 10.01 -10.41 -12.41
N ASP A 241 10.54 -11.62 -12.15
CA ASP A 241 9.77 -12.86 -12.04
C ASP A 241 9.53 -13.27 -10.57
N VAL A 242 9.94 -12.44 -9.60
CA VAL A 242 9.72 -12.74 -8.18
C VAL A 242 8.32 -12.32 -7.78
N SER A 243 7.53 -13.25 -7.24
CA SER A 243 6.17 -13.01 -6.74
C SER A 243 5.97 -13.65 -5.37
N GLY A 244 5.18 -13.00 -4.49
CA GLY A 244 4.93 -13.46 -3.11
C GLY A 244 6.06 -13.16 -2.13
N GLY A 245 7.07 -12.40 -2.53
CA GLY A 245 8.23 -12.06 -1.72
C GLY A 245 7.94 -10.98 -0.66
N TYR A 246 8.59 -11.12 0.50
CA TYR A 246 8.70 -10.06 1.51
C TYR A 246 10.12 -9.50 1.48
N PHE A 247 10.27 -8.19 1.28
CA PHE A 247 11.56 -7.55 1.07
C PHE A 247 11.92 -6.58 2.18
N VAL A 248 13.22 -6.56 2.53
CA VAL A 248 13.81 -5.57 3.43
C VAL A 248 15.17 -5.16 2.84
N ASP A 249 15.41 -3.86 2.72
CA ASP A 249 16.66 -3.33 2.15
C ASP A 249 17.02 -3.96 0.78
N CYS A 250 16.05 -3.98 -0.14
CA CYS A 250 16.15 -4.53 -1.50
C CYS A 250 16.51 -6.03 -1.57
N ARG A 251 16.33 -6.76 -0.48
CA ARG A 251 16.63 -8.20 -0.41
C ARG A 251 15.40 -8.97 0.07
N ILE A 252 15.18 -10.13 -0.52
CA ILE A 252 14.15 -11.05 -0.02
C ILE A 252 14.50 -11.49 1.41
N ARG A 253 13.51 -11.48 2.29
CA ARG A 253 13.64 -11.90 3.69
C ARG A 253 12.48 -12.79 4.07
N ARG A 254 12.72 -13.69 4.99
CA ARG A 254 11.65 -14.50 5.57
C ARG A 254 10.91 -13.63 6.61
N PRO A 255 9.59 -13.44 6.47
CA PRO A 255 8.82 -12.77 7.51
C PRO A 255 8.65 -13.69 8.73
N LYS A 256 7.92 -13.24 9.75
CA LYS A 256 7.60 -14.12 10.89
C LYS A 256 6.72 -15.31 10.45
N PRO A 257 6.83 -16.49 11.09
CA PRO A 257 6.14 -17.72 10.64
C PRO A 257 4.63 -17.55 10.43
N TRP A 258 3.96 -16.78 11.27
CA TRP A 258 2.52 -16.51 11.14
C TRP A 258 2.14 -15.64 9.92
N ALA A 259 3.09 -14.99 9.28
CA ALA A 259 2.89 -14.28 8.02
C ALA A 259 3.05 -15.20 6.79
N GLU A 260 3.38 -16.48 7.02
CA GLU A 260 3.44 -17.54 6.01
C GLU A 260 2.27 -18.53 6.12
N ASP A 261 1.35 -18.31 7.06
CA ASP A 261 0.18 -19.15 7.29
C ASP A 261 -0.83 -19.01 6.14
N THR A 262 -0.94 -20.05 5.34
CA THR A 262 -1.83 -20.09 4.18
C THR A 262 -3.31 -20.22 4.55
N VAL A 263 -3.63 -20.81 5.71
CA VAL A 263 -5.01 -20.89 6.22
C VAL A 263 -5.47 -19.50 6.66
N ALA A 264 -4.62 -18.80 7.41
CA ALA A 264 -4.88 -17.42 7.80
C ALA A 264 -5.01 -16.49 6.58
N ALA A 265 -4.19 -16.70 5.54
CA ALA A 265 -4.26 -15.90 4.31
C ALA A 265 -5.60 -16.10 3.58
N LYS A 266 -6.11 -17.34 3.48
CA LYS A 266 -7.42 -17.63 2.90
C LYS A 266 -8.57 -17.05 3.73
N ALA A 267 -8.50 -17.16 5.06
CA ALA A 267 -9.50 -16.60 5.97
C ALA A 267 -9.55 -15.06 5.87
N LEU A 268 -8.36 -14.42 5.79
CA LEU A 268 -8.23 -12.97 5.57
C LEU A 268 -8.83 -12.56 4.23
N TRP A 269 -8.54 -13.30 3.16
CA TRP A 269 -9.08 -13.04 1.83
C TRP A 269 -10.60 -13.04 1.84
N ALA A 270 -11.22 -14.12 2.33
CA ALA A 270 -12.67 -14.24 2.43
C ALA A 270 -13.32 -13.16 3.34
N TRP A 271 -12.62 -12.74 4.40
CA TRP A 271 -13.05 -11.62 5.22
C TRP A 271 -12.98 -10.30 4.45
N SER A 272 -11.92 -10.06 3.71
CA SER A 272 -11.74 -8.84 2.91
C SER A 272 -12.79 -8.73 1.80
N GLU A 273 -13.11 -9.83 1.11
CA GLU A 273 -14.19 -9.87 0.11
C GLU A 273 -15.55 -9.47 0.72
N ARG A 274 -15.90 -10.05 1.88
CA ARG A 274 -17.15 -9.69 2.58
C ARG A 274 -17.19 -8.22 2.99
N MET A 275 -16.08 -7.71 3.55
CA MET A 275 -16.01 -6.33 4.04
C MET A 275 -16.03 -5.29 2.91
N THR A 276 -15.57 -5.68 1.73
CA THR A 276 -15.53 -4.81 0.55
C THR A 276 -16.64 -5.09 -0.44
N GLY A 277 -17.53 -6.07 -0.20
CA GLY A 277 -18.59 -6.45 -1.14
C GLY A 277 -18.05 -6.94 -2.48
N GLN A 278 -16.82 -7.43 -2.53
CA GLN A 278 -16.27 -8.09 -3.71
C GLN A 278 -16.77 -9.55 -3.69
N LEU A 279 -17.40 -9.98 -4.78
CA LEU A 279 -17.73 -11.39 -4.95
C LEU A 279 -16.46 -12.13 -5.45
N PRO A 280 -16.27 -13.40 -5.07
CA PRO A 280 -15.21 -14.21 -5.64
C PRO A 280 -15.32 -14.18 -7.16
N LEU A 281 -14.21 -13.92 -7.83
CA LEU A 281 -14.13 -14.15 -9.27
C LEU A 281 -14.25 -15.67 -9.46
N GLY A 282 -15.35 -16.13 -10.05
CA GLY A 282 -15.66 -17.54 -10.31
C GLY A 282 -14.62 -18.25 -11.16
#